data_4f472db0efc287e86b94c76d33b7856c
#
_entry.id   4f472db0efc287e86b94c76d33b7856c
#
_cell.length_a   1.000
_cell.length_b   1.000
_cell.length_c   1.000
_cell.angle_alpha   90.00
_cell.angle_beta   90.00
_cell.angle_gamma   90.00
#
_symmetry.space_group_name_H-M   'P 1'
#
loop_
_entity.id
_entity.type
_entity.pdbx_description
1 polymer ?
#
loop_
_entity_poly.entity_id
_entity_poly.type
_entity_poly.pdbx_seq_one_letter_code
_entity_poly.pdbx_strand_id
1 'polypeptide(L)'
;YKRQEDKKEKKMVPVVVKTWNDLESDLLPVEYIVNRFCKSELEACDELSASIAFMENEVTSLVEEDDDVFDTKNFEKEKVNLASVKKRAKVTKGEEQARLIEWIEWQNSIKAEKAKLKEANDKLLSRVKEEYDLLAQNEMKVKNLVKEKWVNAISTRIESELSRSIEQLKSQLSAISERYDQTLPSIDKEVEDYESRVNAHLAQMGFVL
;
A
#
# COMPACT_ATOMS: atom_id res chain seq x y z
N TYR A 1 -16.30 -16.91 -16.59
CA TYR A 1 -16.66 -16.28 -17.87
C TYR A 1 -18.10 -15.84 -17.86
N LYS A 2 -18.37 -14.58 -18.24
CA LYS A 2 -19.74 -14.12 -18.54
C LYS A 2 -20.18 -14.76 -19.84
N ARG A 3 -21.37 -15.35 -19.85
CA ARG A 3 -22.01 -15.86 -21.06
C ARG A 3 -23.05 -14.85 -21.53
N GLN A 4 -23.02 -14.50 -22.78
CA GLN A 4 -24.05 -13.66 -23.42
C GLN A 4 -25.00 -14.54 -24.23
N GLU A 5 -26.30 -14.28 -24.11
CA GLU A 5 -27.28 -14.92 -24.98
C GLU A 5 -27.26 -14.25 -26.36
N ASP A 6 -27.04 -15.04 -27.39
CA ASP A 6 -27.24 -14.55 -28.76
C ASP A 6 -28.75 -14.43 -29.02
N LYS A 7 -29.22 -13.19 -29.28
CA LYS A 7 -30.64 -12.87 -29.44
C LYS A 7 -31.31 -13.61 -30.58
N LYS A 8 -30.56 -14.19 -31.53
CA LYS A 8 -31.08 -14.91 -32.67
C LYS A 8 -31.27 -16.42 -32.46
N GLU A 9 -30.43 -17.04 -31.63
CA GLU A 9 -30.44 -18.52 -31.51
C GLU A 9 -30.51 -19.04 -30.07
N LYS A 10 -30.58 -18.19 -29.07
CA LYS A 10 -30.54 -18.57 -27.61
C LYS A 10 -29.35 -19.49 -27.22
N LYS A 11 -28.30 -19.50 -28.03
CA LYS A 11 -27.07 -20.23 -27.71
C LYS A 11 -26.18 -19.36 -26.84
N MET A 12 -25.72 -19.94 -25.73
CA MET A 12 -24.71 -19.28 -24.89
C MET A 12 -23.35 -19.35 -25.58
N VAL A 13 -22.83 -18.20 -25.99
CA VAL A 13 -21.50 -18.08 -26.59
C VAL A 13 -20.51 -17.70 -25.50
N PRO A 14 -19.32 -18.36 -25.40
CA PRO A 14 -18.32 -17.96 -24.45
C PRO A 14 -17.82 -16.55 -24.75
N VAL A 15 -17.86 -15.68 -23.76
CA VAL A 15 -17.33 -14.30 -23.89
C VAL A 15 -15.80 -14.38 -23.87
N VAL A 16 -15.16 -13.76 -24.86
CA VAL A 16 -13.71 -13.64 -24.90
C VAL A 16 -13.29 -12.65 -23.81
N VAL A 17 -12.61 -13.14 -22.78
CA VAL A 17 -12.06 -12.31 -21.70
C VAL A 17 -10.92 -11.47 -22.28
N LYS A 18 -11.04 -10.14 -22.24
CA LYS A 18 -10.02 -9.18 -22.69
C LYS A 18 -9.45 -8.36 -21.56
N THR A 19 -10.23 -8.15 -20.52
CA THR A 19 -9.89 -7.29 -19.39
C THR A 19 -10.18 -8.00 -18.07
N TRP A 20 -9.62 -7.48 -16.98
CA TRP A 20 -9.89 -7.96 -15.61
C TRP A 20 -11.37 -7.92 -15.26
N ASN A 21 -12.10 -6.93 -15.76
CA ASN A 21 -13.53 -6.76 -15.52
C ASN A 21 -14.42 -7.86 -16.16
N ASP A 22 -13.85 -8.61 -17.10
CA ASP A 22 -14.55 -9.72 -17.73
C ASP A 22 -14.46 -11.02 -16.90
N LEU A 23 -13.53 -11.06 -15.91
CA LEU A 23 -13.38 -12.16 -14.97
C LEU A 23 -14.27 -11.92 -13.75
N GLU A 24 -15.30 -12.71 -13.58
CA GLU A 24 -16.23 -12.62 -12.44
C GLU A 24 -16.50 -14.03 -11.90
N SER A 25 -16.25 -14.22 -10.62
CA SER A 25 -16.53 -15.47 -9.92
C SER A 25 -16.84 -15.20 -8.45
N ASP A 26 -18.03 -15.60 -7.99
CA ASP A 26 -18.47 -15.46 -6.60
C ASP A 26 -17.73 -16.43 -5.67
N LEU A 27 -17.44 -17.64 -6.15
CA LEU A 27 -16.84 -18.70 -5.34
C LEU A 27 -15.33 -18.50 -5.15
N LEU A 28 -14.64 -18.19 -6.23
CA LEU A 28 -13.19 -17.99 -6.29
C LEU A 28 -12.88 -16.65 -6.92
N PRO A 29 -12.81 -15.57 -6.14
CA PRO A 29 -12.45 -14.24 -6.65
C PRO A 29 -11.09 -14.25 -7.34
N VAL A 30 -10.92 -13.35 -8.31
CA VAL A 30 -9.66 -13.20 -9.08
C VAL A 30 -8.47 -13.02 -8.14
N GLU A 31 -8.60 -12.19 -7.13
CA GLU A 31 -7.56 -11.93 -6.13
C GLU A 31 -7.08 -13.21 -5.42
N TYR A 32 -7.99 -14.13 -5.10
CA TYR A 32 -7.64 -15.40 -4.47
C TYR A 32 -6.82 -16.28 -5.41
N ILE A 33 -7.20 -16.35 -6.70
CA ILE A 33 -6.49 -17.12 -7.72
C ILE A 33 -5.11 -16.52 -8.00
N VAL A 34 -5.02 -15.19 -8.15
CA VAL A 34 -3.75 -14.48 -8.35
C VAL A 34 -2.78 -14.75 -7.20
N ASN A 35 -3.21 -14.54 -5.96
CA ASN A 35 -2.38 -14.76 -4.78
C ASN A 35 -1.95 -16.23 -4.59
N ARG A 36 -2.74 -17.18 -5.08
CA ARG A 36 -2.47 -18.61 -4.90
C ARG A 36 -1.58 -19.19 -6.00
N PHE A 37 -1.82 -18.79 -7.26
CA PHE A 37 -1.24 -19.44 -8.42
C PHE A 37 -0.32 -18.54 -9.26
N CYS A 38 -0.46 -17.23 -9.13
CA CYS A 38 0.26 -16.26 -9.96
C CYS A 38 1.06 -15.25 -9.11
N LYS A 39 1.55 -15.71 -7.95
CA LYS A 39 2.22 -14.82 -6.98
C LYS A 39 3.49 -14.19 -7.56
N SER A 40 4.29 -14.95 -8.31
CA SER A 40 5.52 -14.45 -8.93
C SER A 40 5.26 -13.36 -9.98
N GLU A 41 4.20 -13.53 -10.77
CA GLU A 41 3.78 -12.55 -11.78
C GLU A 41 3.20 -11.30 -11.13
N LEU A 42 2.48 -11.46 -10.01
CA LEU A 42 1.98 -10.33 -9.22
C LEU A 42 3.15 -9.54 -8.61
N GLU A 43 4.10 -10.21 -7.96
CA GLU A 43 5.29 -9.59 -7.38
C GLU A 43 6.09 -8.79 -8.42
N ALA A 44 6.24 -9.34 -9.64
CA ALA A 44 6.90 -8.62 -10.74
C ALA A 44 6.12 -7.35 -11.16
N CYS A 45 4.79 -7.38 -11.16
CA CYS A 45 3.96 -6.20 -11.43
C CYS A 45 4.09 -5.16 -10.31
N ASP A 46 4.13 -5.60 -9.06
CA ASP A 46 4.26 -4.73 -7.89
C ASP A 46 5.65 -4.05 -7.86
N GLU A 47 6.73 -4.77 -8.16
CA GLU A 47 8.07 -4.22 -8.28
C GLU A 47 8.16 -3.14 -9.37
N LEU A 48 7.58 -3.40 -10.55
CA LEU A 48 7.52 -2.41 -11.63
C LEU A 48 6.68 -1.20 -11.24
N SER A 49 5.57 -1.40 -10.55
CA SER A 49 4.73 -0.32 -10.06
C SER A 49 5.44 0.54 -9.01
N ALA A 50 6.17 -0.07 -8.10
CA ALA A 50 6.98 0.62 -7.10
C ALA A 50 8.14 1.41 -7.76
N SER A 51 8.80 0.83 -8.77
CA SER A 51 9.84 1.52 -9.54
C SER A 51 9.29 2.75 -10.27
N ILE A 52 8.11 2.63 -10.90
CA ILE A 52 7.45 3.76 -11.56
C ILE A 52 7.10 4.85 -10.55
N ALA A 53 6.51 4.49 -9.39
CA ALA A 53 6.16 5.45 -8.35
C ALA A 53 7.40 6.19 -7.81
N PHE A 54 8.51 5.49 -7.63
CA PHE A 54 9.79 6.10 -7.24
C PHE A 54 10.23 7.14 -8.29
N MET A 55 10.27 6.76 -9.58
CA MET A 55 10.67 7.65 -10.65
C MET A 55 9.71 8.86 -10.80
N GLU A 56 8.42 8.68 -10.60
CA GLU A 56 7.44 9.77 -10.61
C GLU A 56 7.66 10.75 -9.45
N ASN A 57 8.04 10.27 -8.27
CA ASN A 57 8.40 11.11 -7.14
C ASN A 57 9.68 11.90 -7.42
N GLU A 58 10.73 11.28 -8.00
CA GLU A 58 11.96 11.97 -8.39
C GLU A 58 11.67 13.10 -9.40
N VAL A 59 10.82 12.83 -10.40
CA VAL A 59 10.36 13.85 -11.35
C VAL A 59 9.64 15.01 -10.65
N THR A 60 8.81 14.71 -9.66
CA THR A 60 8.09 15.74 -8.89
C THR A 60 9.05 16.57 -8.07
N SER A 61 10.01 15.94 -7.39
CA SER A 61 11.05 16.63 -6.61
C SER A 61 11.91 17.55 -7.49
N LEU A 62 12.32 17.09 -8.69
CA LEU A 62 13.04 17.90 -9.66
C LEU A 62 12.26 19.16 -10.08
N VAL A 63 10.96 19.04 -10.28
CA VAL A 63 10.11 20.17 -10.66
C VAL A 63 9.93 21.15 -9.51
N GLU A 64 9.85 20.65 -8.25
CA GLU A 64 9.72 21.47 -7.05
C GLU A 64 11.02 22.19 -6.68
N GLU A 65 12.17 21.52 -6.88
CA GLU A 65 13.50 22.11 -6.61
C GLU A 65 13.86 23.22 -7.59
N ASP A 66 13.48 23.08 -8.86
CA ASP A 66 13.81 23.99 -9.95
C ASP A 66 12.54 24.68 -10.51
N ASP A 67 11.69 25.22 -9.64
CA ASP A 67 10.40 25.86 -9.97
C ASP A 67 10.55 26.95 -11.05
N ASP A 68 11.64 27.72 -11.01
CA ASP A 68 11.96 28.74 -12.01
C ASP A 68 12.18 28.14 -13.43
N VAL A 69 12.79 26.96 -13.51
CA VAL A 69 13.04 26.24 -14.77
C VAL A 69 11.75 25.65 -15.33
N PHE A 70 10.90 25.12 -14.46
CA PHE A 70 9.65 24.44 -14.82
C PHE A 70 8.41 25.33 -14.74
N ASP A 71 8.54 26.65 -14.51
CA ASP A 71 7.40 27.58 -14.56
C ASP A 71 6.66 27.44 -15.91
N THR A 72 5.36 27.21 -15.81
CA THR A 72 4.47 27.00 -16.96
C THR A 72 4.56 28.13 -18.00
N LYS A 73 4.82 29.36 -17.55
CA LYS A 73 5.03 30.55 -18.42
C LYS A 73 6.22 30.41 -19.39
N ASN A 74 7.14 29.54 -19.03
CA ASN A 74 8.33 29.29 -19.83
C ASN A 74 8.09 28.30 -20.98
N PHE A 75 6.88 27.70 -21.08
CA PHE A 75 6.55 26.68 -22.05
C PHE A 75 5.42 27.09 -23.01
N GLU A 76 5.52 26.64 -24.26
CA GLU A 76 4.45 26.84 -25.23
C GLU A 76 3.11 26.28 -24.69
N LYS A 77 2.06 27.12 -24.72
CA LYS A 77 0.70 26.78 -24.22
C LYS A 77 0.63 26.55 -22.70
N GLU A 78 1.56 27.11 -21.92
CA GLU A 78 1.59 27.02 -20.46
C GLU A 78 1.45 25.55 -19.94
N LYS A 79 2.02 24.58 -20.66
CA LYS A 79 1.99 23.16 -20.30
C LYS A 79 3.37 22.54 -20.32
N VAL A 80 3.78 22.01 -19.18
CA VAL A 80 4.99 21.20 -19.06
C VAL A 80 4.68 19.79 -19.58
N ASN A 81 5.15 19.49 -20.78
CA ASN A 81 5.03 18.16 -21.38
C ASN A 81 6.33 17.78 -22.10
N LEU A 82 6.49 16.48 -22.38
CA LEU A 82 7.74 15.95 -22.97
C LEU A 82 8.14 16.66 -24.26
N ALA A 83 7.19 17.10 -25.08
CA ALA A 83 7.46 17.78 -26.34
C ALA A 83 7.92 19.23 -26.11
N SER A 84 7.27 19.97 -25.20
CA SER A 84 7.63 21.35 -24.87
C SER A 84 8.98 21.41 -24.15
N VAL A 85 9.25 20.51 -23.22
CA VAL A 85 10.53 20.42 -22.51
C VAL A 85 11.67 20.06 -23.48
N LYS A 86 11.48 19.12 -24.42
CA LYS A 86 12.46 18.81 -25.46
C LYS A 86 12.77 19.98 -26.38
N LYS A 87 11.78 20.83 -26.70
CA LYS A 87 12.01 22.05 -27.49
C LYS A 87 12.84 23.06 -26.71
N ARG A 88 12.47 23.29 -25.43
CA ARG A 88 13.18 24.22 -24.56
C ARG A 88 14.63 23.77 -24.32
N ALA A 89 14.90 22.52 -24.05
CA ALA A 89 16.23 21.96 -23.84
C ALA A 89 17.17 22.15 -25.04
N LYS A 90 16.65 22.36 -26.26
CA LYS A 90 17.47 22.68 -27.45
C LYS A 90 17.86 24.13 -27.55
N VAL A 91 17.13 25.03 -26.91
CA VAL A 91 17.36 26.49 -26.98
C VAL A 91 18.14 26.96 -25.77
N THR A 92 17.95 26.34 -24.62
CA THR A 92 18.58 26.67 -23.34
C THR A 92 19.98 26.08 -23.26
N LYS A 93 20.89 26.72 -22.48
CA LYS A 93 22.29 26.29 -22.27
C LYS A 93 22.64 26.36 -20.79
N GLY A 94 23.65 25.57 -20.39
CA GLY A 94 24.16 25.56 -19.01
C GLY A 94 23.41 24.65 -18.09
N GLU A 95 23.31 25.00 -16.81
CA GLU A 95 22.68 24.18 -15.77
C GLU A 95 21.20 23.93 -16.03
N GLU A 96 20.47 24.93 -16.48
CA GLU A 96 19.06 24.80 -16.86
C GLU A 96 18.84 23.73 -17.94
N GLN A 97 19.72 23.67 -18.94
CA GLN A 97 19.66 22.61 -19.96
C GLN A 97 19.87 21.22 -19.35
N ALA A 98 20.82 21.10 -18.41
CA ALA A 98 21.10 19.82 -17.75
C ALA A 98 19.89 19.33 -16.99
N ARG A 99 19.18 20.17 -16.24
CA ARG A 99 17.95 19.82 -15.52
C ARG A 99 16.82 19.41 -16.45
N LEU A 100 16.62 20.11 -17.56
CA LEU A 100 15.63 19.75 -18.57
C LEU A 100 15.94 18.39 -19.22
N ILE A 101 17.21 18.06 -19.45
CA ILE A 101 17.64 16.76 -20.00
C ILE A 101 17.39 15.67 -18.97
N GLU A 102 17.76 15.87 -17.72
CA GLU A 102 17.51 14.93 -16.62
C GLU A 102 16.02 14.59 -16.49
N TRP A 103 15.15 15.59 -16.50
CA TRP A 103 13.71 15.39 -16.51
C TRP A 103 13.23 14.57 -17.73
N ILE A 104 13.80 14.82 -18.93
CA ILE A 104 13.47 14.08 -20.15
C ILE A 104 13.89 12.60 -20.00
N GLU A 105 15.04 12.33 -19.41
CA GLU A 105 15.53 10.96 -19.18
C GLU A 105 14.63 10.21 -18.22
N TRP A 106 14.23 10.83 -17.11
CA TRP A 106 13.26 10.25 -16.18
C TRP A 106 11.92 9.95 -16.86
N GLN A 107 11.37 10.89 -17.63
CA GLN A 107 10.11 10.68 -18.36
C GLN A 107 10.20 9.55 -19.41
N ASN A 108 11.33 9.41 -20.09
CA ASN A 108 11.53 8.29 -21.02
C ASN A 108 11.64 6.95 -20.26
N SER A 109 12.31 6.93 -19.13
CA SER A 109 12.44 5.76 -18.27
C SER A 109 11.07 5.33 -17.72
N ILE A 110 10.28 6.27 -17.20
CA ILE A 110 8.90 6.02 -16.74
C ILE A 110 8.06 5.44 -17.87
N LYS A 111 8.16 5.98 -19.09
CA LYS A 111 7.43 5.46 -20.23
C LYS A 111 7.82 4.03 -20.58
N ALA A 112 9.11 3.71 -20.51
CA ALA A 112 9.62 2.37 -20.76
C ALA A 112 9.15 1.38 -19.70
N GLU A 113 9.22 1.77 -18.40
CA GLU A 113 8.74 0.91 -17.31
C GLU A 113 7.21 0.72 -17.35
N LYS A 114 6.44 1.76 -17.69
CA LYS A 114 4.99 1.62 -17.91
C LYS A 114 4.65 0.66 -19.06
N ALA A 115 5.46 0.61 -20.11
CA ALA A 115 5.30 -0.37 -21.18
C ALA A 115 5.57 -1.80 -20.69
N LYS A 116 6.63 -2.00 -19.89
CA LYS A 116 6.94 -3.31 -19.26
C LYS A 116 5.83 -3.72 -18.29
N LEU A 117 5.33 -2.81 -17.46
CA LEU A 117 4.22 -3.08 -16.55
C LEU A 117 2.98 -3.52 -17.29
N LYS A 118 2.65 -2.88 -18.42
CA LYS A 118 1.53 -3.29 -19.25
C LYS A 118 1.72 -4.72 -19.76
N GLU A 119 2.90 -5.05 -20.27
CA GLU A 119 3.22 -6.41 -20.75
C GLU A 119 3.13 -7.44 -19.59
N ALA A 120 3.65 -7.10 -18.41
CA ALA A 120 3.56 -7.95 -17.22
C ALA A 120 2.10 -8.18 -16.80
N ASN A 121 1.26 -7.14 -16.81
CA ASN A 121 -0.17 -7.26 -16.53
C ASN A 121 -0.90 -8.12 -17.57
N ASP A 122 -0.55 -7.99 -18.85
CA ASP A 122 -1.15 -8.82 -19.91
C ASP A 122 -0.74 -10.30 -19.74
N LYS A 123 0.50 -10.58 -19.34
CA LYS A 123 0.97 -11.92 -18.99
C LYS A 123 0.24 -12.50 -17.80
N LEU A 124 0.13 -11.70 -16.71
CA LEU A 124 -0.61 -12.08 -15.51
C LEU A 124 -2.07 -12.41 -15.83
N LEU A 125 -2.75 -11.56 -16.61
CA LEU A 125 -4.12 -11.80 -17.05
C LEU A 125 -4.26 -13.10 -17.85
N SER A 126 -3.31 -13.37 -18.75
CA SER A 126 -3.31 -14.59 -19.55
C SER A 126 -3.14 -15.82 -18.65
N ARG A 127 -2.24 -15.75 -17.68
CA ARG A 127 -1.98 -16.84 -16.72
C ARG A 127 -3.22 -17.11 -15.85
N VAL A 128 -3.85 -16.07 -15.35
CA VAL A 128 -5.09 -16.19 -14.55
C VAL A 128 -6.21 -16.84 -15.35
N LYS A 129 -6.34 -16.52 -16.65
CA LYS A 129 -7.29 -17.19 -17.53
C LYS A 129 -7.02 -18.69 -17.65
N GLU A 130 -5.77 -19.06 -17.89
CA GLU A 130 -5.37 -20.47 -17.98
C GLU A 130 -5.74 -21.23 -16.69
N GLU A 131 -5.50 -20.63 -15.52
CA GLU A 131 -5.86 -21.26 -14.24
C GLU A 131 -7.38 -21.41 -14.07
N TYR A 132 -8.17 -20.41 -14.46
CA TYR A 132 -9.63 -20.54 -14.44
C TYR A 132 -10.14 -21.62 -15.42
N ASP A 133 -9.54 -21.74 -16.60
CA ASP A 133 -9.88 -22.79 -17.57
C ASP A 133 -9.55 -24.19 -17.04
N LEU A 134 -8.39 -24.34 -16.37
CA LEU A 134 -8.02 -25.59 -15.72
C LEU A 134 -8.96 -25.93 -14.53
N LEU A 135 -9.36 -24.94 -13.76
CA LEU A 135 -10.30 -25.13 -12.65
C LEU A 135 -11.71 -25.47 -13.17
N ALA A 136 -12.16 -24.85 -14.25
CA ALA A 136 -13.47 -25.13 -14.84
C ALA A 136 -13.60 -26.61 -15.29
N GLN A 137 -12.50 -27.26 -15.60
CA GLN A 137 -12.46 -28.68 -15.99
C GLN A 137 -12.43 -29.63 -14.79
N ASN A 138 -12.22 -29.14 -13.55
CA ASN A 138 -12.02 -29.99 -12.38
C ASN A 138 -12.84 -29.51 -11.17
N GLU A 139 -14.08 -29.99 -11.09
CA GLU A 139 -15.01 -29.66 -10.01
C GLU A 139 -14.47 -30.00 -8.61
N MET A 140 -13.70 -31.09 -8.48
CA MET A 140 -13.13 -31.51 -7.19
C MET A 140 -12.08 -30.51 -6.71
N LYS A 141 -11.24 -29.98 -7.60
CA LYS A 141 -10.27 -28.93 -7.26
C LYS A 141 -10.98 -27.66 -6.83
N VAL A 142 -12.02 -27.25 -7.52
CA VAL A 142 -12.82 -26.07 -7.14
C VAL A 142 -13.40 -26.24 -5.75
N LYS A 143 -14.04 -27.39 -5.44
CA LYS A 143 -14.58 -27.68 -4.12
C LYS A 143 -13.52 -27.60 -3.01
N ASN A 144 -12.35 -28.14 -3.26
CA ASN A 144 -11.25 -28.10 -2.29
C ASN A 144 -10.74 -26.69 -2.07
N LEU A 145 -10.55 -25.89 -3.12
CA LEU A 145 -10.13 -24.49 -3.00
C LEU A 145 -11.15 -23.62 -2.27
N VAL A 146 -12.44 -23.83 -2.54
CA VAL A 146 -13.51 -23.13 -1.82
C VAL A 146 -13.51 -23.48 -0.33
N LYS A 147 -13.36 -24.76 0.01
CA LYS A 147 -13.23 -25.19 1.41
C LYS A 147 -11.99 -24.57 2.08
N GLU A 148 -10.84 -24.62 1.42
CA GLU A 148 -9.59 -24.05 1.93
C GLU A 148 -9.73 -22.54 2.17
N LYS A 149 -10.32 -21.81 1.23
CA LYS A 149 -10.60 -20.37 1.36
C LYS A 149 -11.43 -20.07 2.62
N TRP A 150 -12.51 -20.82 2.83
CA TRP A 150 -13.38 -20.60 4.00
C TRP A 150 -12.70 -20.97 5.32
N VAL A 151 -11.98 -22.09 5.36
CA VAL A 151 -11.22 -22.50 6.55
C VAL A 151 -10.18 -21.46 6.91
N ASN A 152 -9.39 -20.99 5.93
CA ASN A 152 -8.38 -19.97 6.15
C ASN A 152 -9.01 -18.64 6.64
N ALA A 153 -10.13 -18.21 6.03
CA ALA A 153 -10.82 -16.99 6.45
C ALA A 153 -11.33 -17.09 7.91
N ILE A 154 -11.86 -18.24 8.30
CA ILE A 154 -12.32 -18.48 9.68
C ILE A 154 -11.13 -18.51 10.65
N SER A 155 -10.03 -19.21 10.31
CA SER A 155 -8.83 -19.26 11.14
C SER A 155 -8.23 -17.87 11.36
N THR A 156 -8.05 -17.09 10.29
CA THR A 156 -7.54 -15.72 10.38
C THR A 156 -8.46 -14.83 11.24
N ARG A 157 -9.79 -15.00 11.14
CA ARG A 157 -10.72 -14.25 11.97
C ARG A 157 -10.60 -14.61 13.44
N ILE A 158 -10.50 -15.89 13.75
CA ILE A 158 -10.30 -16.37 15.13
C ILE A 158 -8.97 -15.84 15.71
N GLU A 159 -7.87 -15.93 14.94
CA GLU A 159 -6.56 -15.43 15.36
C GLU A 159 -6.59 -13.92 15.62
N SER A 160 -7.26 -13.17 14.76
CA SER A 160 -7.43 -11.72 14.92
C SER A 160 -8.20 -11.35 16.17
N GLU A 161 -9.32 -12.02 16.46
CA GLU A 161 -10.13 -11.78 17.67
C GLU A 161 -9.39 -12.20 18.94
N LEU A 162 -8.62 -13.29 18.88
CA LEU A 162 -7.78 -13.74 19.98
C LEU A 162 -6.68 -12.72 20.28
N SER A 163 -5.97 -12.28 19.26
CA SER A 163 -4.91 -11.25 19.39
C SER A 163 -5.46 -9.96 19.99
N ARG A 164 -6.64 -9.51 19.52
CA ARG A 164 -7.31 -8.33 20.06
C ARG A 164 -7.64 -8.49 21.55
N SER A 165 -8.15 -9.66 21.95
CA SER A 165 -8.48 -9.95 23.35
C SER A 165 -7.24 -9.97 24.21
N ILE A 166 -6.13 -10.54 23.74
CA ILE A 166 -4.83 -10.55 24.43
C ILE A 166 -4.32 -9.12 24.63
N GLU A 167 -4.36 -8.27 23.61
CA GLU A 167 -3.90 -6.88 23.71
C GLU A 167 -4.78 -6.06 24.70
N GLN A 168 -6.08 -6.30 24.73
CA GLN A 168 -6.95 -5.70 25.74
C GLN A 168 -6.57 -6.11 27.16
N LEU A 169 -6.33 -7.42 27.39
CA LEU A 169 -5.89 -7.93 28.68
C LEU A 169 -4.52 -7.37 29.10
N LYS A 170 -3.57 -7.30 28.18
CA LYS A 170 -2.26 -6.67 28.44
C LYS A 170 -2.41 -5.21 28.86
N SER A 171 -3.23 -4.45 28.14
CA SER A 171 -3.48 -3.05 28.48
C SER A 171 -4.11 -2.89 29.87
N GLN A 172 -5.07 -3.76 30.25
CA GLN A 172 -5.67 -3.75 31.56
C GLN A 172 -4.68 -4.11 32.66
N LEU A 173 -3.83 -5.13 32.42
CA LEU A 173 -2.78 -5.51 33.37
C LEU A 173 -1.74 -4.42 33.54
N SER A 174 -1.32 -3.75 32.47
CA SER A 174 -0.41 -2.61 32.54
C SER A 174 -1.00 -1.47 33.36
N ALA A 175 -2.26 -1.12 33.13
CA ALA A 175 -2.95 -0.08 33.90
C ALA A 175 -3.09 -0.42 35.39
N ILE A 176 -3.31 -1.70 35.71
CA ILE A 176 -3.33 -2.17 37.10
C ILE A 176 -1.92 -2.12 37.67
N SER A 177 -0.89 -2.61 36.98
CA SER A 177 0.48 -2.56 37.40
C SER A 177 0.94 -1.14 37.72
N GLU A 178 0.66 -0.19 36.81
CA GLU A 178 1.00 1.23 37.02
C GLU A 178 0.28 1.83 38.24
N ARG A 179 -0.99 1.45 38.44
CA ARG A 179 -1.77 1.93 39.62
C ARG A 179 -1.20 1.44 40.95
N TYR A 180 -0.66 0.23 40.96
CA TYR A 180 -0.12 -0.41 42.19
C TYR A 180 1.40 -0.45 42.23
N ASP A 181 2.08 0.29 41.36
CA ASP A 181 3.54 0.37 41.31
C ASP A 181 4.12 0.97 42.62
N GLN A 182 3.40 1.95 43.17
CA GLN A 182 3.70 2.45 44.52
C GLN A 182 2.74 1.81 45.52
N THR A 183 3.32 1.09 46.49
CA THR A 183 2.54 0.53 47.57
C THR A 183 2.18 1.61 48.61
N LEU A 184 1.03 1.46 49.28
CA LEU A 184 0.58 2.40 50.33
C LEU A 184 1.67 2.72 51.36
N PRO A 185 2.39 1.72 51.88
CA PRO A 185 3.52 1.98 52.82
C PRO A 185 4.67 2.80 52.20
N SER A 186 4.88 2.71 50.88
CA SER A 186 5.89 3.53 50.21
C SER A 186 5.46 5.00 50.12
N ILE A 187 4.18 5.24 49.82
CA ILE A 187 3.58 6.57 49.75
C ILE A 187 3.57 7.22 51.14
N ASP A 188 3.16 6.47 52.18
CA ASP A 188 3.17 6.95 53.57
C ASP A 188 4.55 7.41 54.00
N LYS A 189 5.59 6.62 53.68
CA LYS A 189 6.97 6.96 53.94
C LYS A 189 7.45 8.23 53.23
N GLU A 190 7.05 8.41 51.97
CA GLU A 190 7.36 9.62 51.21
C GLU A 190 6.66 10.85 51.82
N VAL A 191 5.43 10.69 52.28
CA VAL A 191 4.70 11.76 52.96
C VAL A 191 5.39 12.18 54.24
N GLU A 192 5.81 11.21 55.10
CA GLU A 192 6.57 11.48 56.32
C GLU A 192 7.89 12.22 56.03
N ASP A 193 8.60 11.82 54.95
CA ASP A 193 9.85 12.48 54.54
C ASP A 193 9.60 13.92 54.10
N TYR A 194 8.55 14.15 53.29
CA TYR A 194 8.17 15.51 52.88
C TYR A 194 7.73 16.37 54.06
N GLU A 195 6.93 15.85 54.98
CA GLU A 195 6.51 16.57 56.20
C GLU A 195 7.74 16.94 57.03
N SER A 196 8.67 16.03 57.23
CA SER A 196 9.93 16.29 57.95
C SER A 196 10.73 17.43 57.30
N ARG A 197 10.85 17.41 55.96
CA ARG A 197 11.57 18.45 55.21
C ARG A 197 10.87 19.81 55.29
N VAL A 198 9.55 19.82 55.18
CA VAL A 198 8.74 21.08 55.33
C VAL A 198 8.93 21.63 56.72
N ASN A 199 8.81 20.82 57.77
CA ASN A 199 8.99 21.24 59.15
C ASN A 199 10.39 21.79 59.40
N ALA A 200 11.44 21.18 58.85
CA ALA A 200 12.80 21.67 58.93
C ALA A 200 12.97 23.04 58.25
N HIS A 201 12.34 23.26 57.11
CA HIS A 201 12.37 24.55 56.44
C HIS A 201 11.61 25.63 57.23
N LEU A 202 10.44 25.29 57.77
CA LEU A 202 9.63 26.22 58.61
C LEU A 202 10.42 26.63 59.87
N ALA A 203 11.08 25.69 60.51
CA ALA A 203 11.95 25.96 61.67
C ALA A 203 13.12 26.91 61.31
N GLN A 204 13.73 26.75 60.14
CA GLN A 204 14.80 27.66 59.67
C GLN A 204 14.24 29.08 59.39
N MET A 205 12.99 29.18 59.01
CA MET A 205 12.30 30.47 58.81
C MET A 205 11.76 31.10 60.10
N GLY A 206 11.98 30.47 61.29
CA GLY A 206 11.57 30.96 62.60
C GLY A 206 10.12 30.62 62.99
N PHE A 207 9.46 29.72 62.27
CA PHE A 207 8.16 29.18 62.64
C PHE A 207 8.38 27.92 63.52
N VAL A 208 7.78 27.96 64.70
CA VAL A 208 7.72 26.80 65.60
C VAL A 208 6.30 26.23 65.48
N LEU A 209 6.20 24.99 64.98
CA LEU A 209 4.97 24.22 64.89
C LEU A 209 4.72 23.44 66.16
#